data_2bb999f76cd2851fe8fa18f7856a0b36
#
_entry.id   2bb999f76cd2851fe8fa18f7856a0b36
#
_cell.length_a   1.000
_cell.length_b   1.000
_cell.length_c   1.000
_cell.angle_alpha   90.00
_cell.angle_beta   90.00
_cell.angle_gamma   90.00
#
_symmetry.space_group_name_H-M   'P 1'
#
loop_
_entity.id
_entity.type
_entity.pdbx_description
1 polymer ?
#
loop_
_entity_poly.entity_id
_entity_poly.type
_entity_poly.pdbx_seq_one_letter_code
_entity_poly.pdbx_strand_id
1 'polypeptide(L)'
;MSLEWLEYEAKRCNIHIQHMGNSFKEFYDPFSEAFVDGYCKDTNTVFEFYGCYWHGCPRCYDRTKVHDRKNLPMYSIYGETMKKKSTLSAHYNVVTMWECFWSEIRDSYVTEYEKEVCNIFLYRELFFGGEQKCFNLSVR
;
A
#
# COMPACT_ATOMS: atom_id res chain seq x y z
N MET A 1 -2.25 10.23 5.63
CA MET A 1 -2.98 9.03 5.19
C MET A 1 -2.17 7.74 5.27
N SER A 2 -0.94 7.72 4.81
CA SER A 2 -0.15 6.47 4.89
C SER A 2 0.02 5.96 6.31
N LEU A 3 0.35 6.82 7.25
CA LEU A 3 0.52 6.41 8.65
C LEU A 3 -0.77 5.85 9.25
N GLU A 4 -1.89 6.48 8.94
CA GLU A 4 -3.20 6.02 9.40
C GLU A 4 -3.51 4.62 8.88
N TRP A 5 -3.23 4.37 7.60
CA TRP A 5 -3.41 3.05 7.02
C TRP A 5 -2.46 2.01 7.63
N LEU A 6 -1.21 2.38 7.87
CA LEU A 6 -0.24 1.45 8.47
C LEU A 6 -0.65 1.06 9.89
N GLU A 7 -1.16 1.99 10.68
CA GLU A 7 -1.69 1.70 12.00
C GLU A 7 -2.91 0.75 11.93
N TYR A 8 -3.76 0.97 10.95
CA TYR A 8 -4.90 0.10 10.70
C TYR A 8 -4.45 -1.33 10.35
N GLU A 9 -3.48 -1.47 9.44
CA GLU A 9 -2.95 -2.80 9.06
C GLU A 9 -2.26 -3.49 10.23
N ALA A 10 -1.48 -2.76 11.03
CA ALA A 10 -0.82 -3.29 12.20
C ALA A 10 -1.82 -3.86 13.19
N LYS A 11 -2.91 -3.14 13.41
CA LYS A 11 -3.95 -3.56 14.32
C LYS A 11 -4.75 -4.74 13.76
N ARG A 12 -5.11 -4.67 12.50
CA ARG A 12 -5.89 -5.72 11.84
C ARG A 12 -5.17 -7.06 11.81
N CYS A 13 -3.87 -7.04 11.57
CA CYS A 13 -3.06 -8.25 11.48
C CYS A 13 -2.33 -8.59 12.77
N ASN A 14 -2.48 -7.76 13.80
CA ASN A 14 -1.79 -7.91 15.08
C ASN A 14 -0.28 -8.06 14.88
N ILE A 15 0.32 -7.15 14.15
CA ILE A 15 1.76 -7.14 13.87
C ILE A 15 2.35 -5.77 14.17
N HIS A 16 3.66 -5.72 14.30
CA HIS A 16 4.38 -4.46 14.42
C HIS A 16 4.89 -4.04 13.04
N ILE A 17 4.53 -2.85 12.60
CA ILE A 17 5.00 -2.28 11.34
C ILE A 17 5.89 -1.08 11.64
N GLN A 18 7.15 -1.16 11.25
CA GLN A 18 8.07 -0.03 11.37
C GLN A 18 7.70 1.03 10.33
N HIS A 19 7.49 2.25 10.74
CA HIS A 19 7.21 3.37 9.84
C HIS A 19 7.69 4.69 10.47
N MET A 20 7.64 5.76 9.71
CA MET A 20 8.13 7.07 10.15
C MET A 20 7.47 7.52 11.46
N GLY A 21 6.21 7.20 11.67
CA GLY A 21 5.45 7.64 12.85
C GLY A 21 5.86 6.96 14.17
N ASN A 22 6.42 5.75 14.13
CA ASN A 22 6.78 5.04 15.36
C ASN A 22 8.28 4.82 15.55
N SER A 23 9.06 4.86 14.49
CA SER A 23 10.50 4.60 14.55
C SER A 23 11.32 5.81 14.10
N PHE A 24 10.64 6.86 13.70
CA PHE A 24 11.24 8.07 13.15
C PHE A 24 12.10 7.80 11.91
N LYS A 25 11.93 6.67 11.28
CA LYS A 25 12.60 6.35 10.01
C LYS A 25 11.85 5.26 9.26
N GLU A 26 11.89 5.37 7.97
CA GLU A 26 11.35 4.36 7.08
C GLU A 26 12.40 3.27 6.84
N PHE A 27 11.96 2.12 6.41
CA PHE A 27 12.87 1.03 6.07
C PHE A 27 13.42 1.25 4.66
N TYR A 28 14.74 1.21 4.52
CA TYR A 28 15.40 1.32 3.22
C TYR A 28 15.57 -0.07 2.61
N ASP A 29 15.05 -0.24 1.41
CA ASP A 29 15.18 -1.49 0.68
C ASP A 29 16.36 -1.39 -0.32
N PRO A 30 17.39 -2.23 -0.18
CA PRO A 30 18.54 -2.16 -1.06
C PRO A 30 18.28 -2.67 -2.48
N PHE A 31 17.24 -3.47 -2.69
CA PHE A 31 16.96 -4.03 -4.02
C PHE A 31 16.29 -3.00 -4.94
N SER A 32 15.35 -2.23 -4.42
CA SER A 32 14.73 -1.15 -5.18
C SER A 32 15.48 0.17 -5.01
N GLU A 33 16.47 0.19 -4.10
CA GLU A 33 17.22 1.39 -3.76
C GLU A 33 16.33 2.54 -3.33
N ALA A 34 15.31 2.22 -2.54
CA ALA A 34 14.31 3.21 -2.11
C ALA A 34 13.78 2.87 -0.72
N PHE A 35 13.13 3.86 -0.12
CA PHE A 35 12.43 3.65 1.14
C PHE A 35 11.04 3.08 0.88
N VAL A 36 10.54 2.29 1.82
CA VAL A 36 9.16 1.81 1.83
C VAL A 36 8.44 2.42 3.02
N ASP A 37 7.14 2.59 2.89
CA ASP A 37 6.34 3.26 3.92
C ASP A 37 6.27 2.47 5.22
N GLY A 38 6.23 1.16 5.13
CA GLY A 38 6.18 0.30 6.32
C GLY A 38 6.88 -1.03 6.11
N TYR A 39 7.38 -1.59 7.20
CA TYR A 39 8.07 -2.87 7.17
C TYR A 39 7.77 -3.69 8.42
N CYS A 40 7.38 -4.94 8.23
CA CYS A 40 7.23 -5.89 9.32
C CYS A 40 8.31 -6.95 9.19
N LYS A 41 9.25 -6.92 10.11
CA LYS A 41 10.39 -7.82 10.11
C LYS A 41 9.97 -9.28 10.31
N ASP A 42 9.03 -9.52 11.21
CA ASP A 42 8.62 -10.87 11.58
C ASP A 42 7.99 -11.64 10.42
N THR A 43 7.32 -10.95 9.52
CA THR A 43 6.66 -11.58 8.38
C THR A 43 7.36 -11.29 7.06
N ASN A 44 8.47 -10.57 7.08
CA ASN A 44 9.20 -10.12 5.89
C ASN A 44 8.25 -9.43 4.89
N THR A 45 7.46 -8.50 5.39
CA THR A 45 6.43 -7.82 4.61
C THR A 45 6.74 -6.33 4.50
N VAL A 46 6.67 -5.79 3.30
CA VAL A 46 6.75 -4.36 3.07
C VAL A 46 5.37 -3.81 2.73
N PHE A 47 5.14 -2.58 3.13
CA PHE A 47 3.86 -1.90 2.96
C PHE A 47 4.10 -0.62 2.17
N GLU A 48 3.31 -0.40 1.11
CA GLU A 48 3.44 0.77 0.27
C GLU A 48 2.08 1.44 0.10
N PHE A 49 2.00 2.71 0.39
CA PHE A 49 0.79 3.51 0.20
C PHE A 49 0.95 4.39 -1.04
N TYR A 50 0.03 4.26 -1.98
CA TYR A 50 0.10 5.00 -3.23
C TYR A 50 -0.88 6.17 -3.25
N GLY A 51 -0.36 7.39 -3.11
CA GLY A 51 -1.15 8.59 -3.37
C GLY A 51 -1.50 8.60 -4.85
N CYS A 52 -2.78 8.72 -5.17
CA CYS A 52 -3.25 8.50 -6.54
C CYS A 52 -2.58 9.40 -7.59
N TYR A 53 -2.43 10.67 -7.28
CA TYR A 53 -1.80 11.61 -8.20
C TYR A 53 -0.31 11.31 -8.40
N TRP A 54 0.39 10.97 -7.32
CA TRP A 54 1.84 10.77 -7.35
C TRP A 54 2.28 9.43 -7.94
N HIS A 55 1.36 8.47 -8.00
CA HIS A 55 1.67 7.12 -8.47
C HIS A 55 0.89 6.73 -9.72
N GLY A 56 0.17 7.68 -10.32
CA GLY A 56 -0.49 7.45 -11.60
C GLY A 56 -1.69 6.50 -11.53
N CYS A 57 -2.52 6.64 -10.51
CA CYS A 57 -3.66 5.74 -10.31
C CYS A 57 -4.56 5.66 -11.55
N PRO A 58 -4.72 4.47 -12.14
CA PRO A 58 -5.53 4.32 -13.36
C PRO A 58 -7.02 4.48 -13.12
N ARG A 59 -7.46 4.39 -11.88
CA ARG A 59 -8.86 4.59 -11.52
C ARG A 59 -9.20 6.08 -11.43
N CYS A 60 -8.25 6.89 -10.95
CA CYS A 60 -8.50 8.30 -10.67
C CYS A 60 -8.10 9.24 -11.81
N TYR A 61 -7.18 8.83 -12.65
CA TYR A 61 -6.64 9.71 -13.69
C TYR A 61 -6.59 9.02 -15.04
N ASP A 62 -6.85 9.81 -16.10
CA ASP A 62 -6.66 9.35 -17.44
C ASP A 62 -5.17 9.05 -17.64
N ARG A 63 -4.87 7.93 -18.27
CA ARG A 63 -3.50 7.46 -18.46
C ARG A 63 -2.64 8.40 -19.28
N THR A 64 -3.23 9.21 -20.15
CA THR A 64 -2.49 10.16 -20.99
C THR A 64 -2.32 11.53 -20.34
N LYS A 65 -2.98 11.77 -19.20
CA LYS A 65 -2.82 13.03 -18.48
C LYS A 65 -1.36 13.20 -18.05
N VAL A 66 -0.80 14.37 -18.27
CA VAL A 66 0.57 14.68 -17.88
C VAL A 66 0.60 15.21 -16.46
N HIS A 67 1.44 14.62 -15.62
CA HIS A 67 1.66 15.07 -14.26
C HIS A 67 2.45 16.37 -14.27
N ASP A 68 1.92 17.41 -13.68
CA ASP A 68 2.50 18.76 -13.80
C ASP A 68 3.88 18.93 -13.18
N ARG A 69 4.22 18.15 -12.16
CA ARG A 69 5.54 18.23 -11.55
C ARG A 69 6.56 17.25 -12.11
N LYS A 70 6.12 16.05 -12.45
CA LYS A 70 7.01 15.04 -13.02
C LYS A 70 7.16 15.17 -14.52
N ASN A 71 6.26 15.90 -15.14
CA ASN A 71 6.24 16.13 -16.59
C ASN A 71 6.23 14.84 -17.39
N LEU A 72 5.54 13.83 -16.90
CA LEU A 72 5.37 12.52 -17.50
C LEU A 72 3.89 12.16 -17.53
N PRO A 73 3.44 11.39 -18.52
CA PRO A 73 2.05 10.93 -18.53
C PRO A 73 1.80 9.94 -17.40
N MET A 74 0.56 9.88 -16.93
CA MET A 74 0.20 9.03 -15.80
C MET A 74 0.52 7.54 -16.02
N TYR A 75 0.42 7.07 -17.27
CA TYR A 75 0.77 5.67 -17.54
C TYR A 75 2.26 5.37 -17.26
N SER A 76 3.15 6.33 -17.49
CA SER A 76 4.58 6.17 -17.19
C SER A 76 4.82 6.14 -15.69
N ILE A 77 4.13 6.99 -14.95
CA ILE A 77 4.25 7.05 -13.49
C ILE A 77 3.71 5.77 -12.88
N TYR A 78 2.57 5.29 -13.36
CA TYR A 78 2.01 4.01 -12.94
C TYR A 78 2.98 2.86 -13.23
N GLY A 79 3.60 2.87 -14.42
CA GLY A 79 4.60 1.87 -14.80
C GLY A 79 5.80 1.83 -13.85
N GLU A 80 6.29 2.99 -13.43
CA GLU A 80 7.38 3.08 -12.47
C GLU A 80 6.96 2.53 -11.10
N THR A 81 5.75 2.84 -10.67
CA THR A 81 5.20 2.34 -9.42
C THR A 81 5.10 0.81 -9.45
N MET A 82 4.59 0.25 -10.54
CA MET A 82 4.48 -1.21 -10.70
C MET A 82 5.84 -1.88 -10.81
N LYS A 83 6.81 -1.22 -11.40
CA LYS A 83 8.18 -1.74 -11.47
C LYS A 83 8.80 -1.86 -10.08
N LYS A 84 8.66 -0.84 -9.25
CA LYS A 84 9.12 -0.89 -7.86
C LYS A 84 8.42 -2.02 -7.11
N LYS A 85 7.10 -2.13 -7.26
CA LYS A 85 6.32 -3.20 -6.64
C LYS A 85 6.83 -4.58 -7.05
N SER A 86 7.13 -4.76 -8.33
CA SER A 86 7.66 -6.02 -8.84
C SER A 86 9.02 -6.36 -8.23
N THR A 87 9.90 -5.38 -8.12
CA THR A 87 11.20 -5.56 -7.50
C THR A 87 11.06 -5.96 -6.03
N LEU A 88 10.19 -5.29 -5.30
CA LEU A 88 9.94 -5.63 -3.89
C LEU A 88 9.33 -7.02 -3.76
N SER A 89 8.42 -7.39 -4.64
CA SER A 89 7.74 -8.68 -4.58
C SER A 89 8.69 -9.87 -4.80
N ALA A 90 9.84 -9.65 -5.39
CA ALA A 90 10.85 -10.70 -5.56
C ALA A 90 11.56 -11.03 -4.24
N HIS A 91 11.51 -10.14 -3.25
CA HIS A 91 12.26 -10.30 -2.01
C HIS A 91 11.39 -10.27 -0.75
N TYR A 92 10.19 -9.73 -0.83
CA TYR A 92 9.29 -9.54 0.32
C TYR A 92 7.87 -9.94 -0.03
N ASN A 93 7.07 -10.11 1.00
CA ASN A 93 5.62 -10.06 0.84
C ASN A 93 5.26 -8.57 0.72
N VAL A 94 4.45 -8.20 -0.24
CA VAL A 94 4.13 -6.79 -0.50
C VAL A 94 2.64 -6.54 -0.31
N VAL A 95 2.33 -5.58 0.54
CA VAL A 95 0.96 -5.13 0.77
C VAL A 95 0.87 -3.68 0.32
N THR A 96 -0.07 -3.38 -0.53
CA THR A 96 -0.22 -2.04 -1.09
C THR A 96 -1.61 -1.49 -0.85
N MET A 97 -1.70 -0.17 -0.80
CA MET A 97 -2.97 0.53 -0.66
C MET A 97 -2.96 1.78 -1.53
N TRP A 98 -4.01 1.95 -2.33
CA TRP A 98 -4.23 3.17 -3.08
C TRP A 98 -5.05 4.15 -2.26
N GLU A 99 -4.72 5.41 -2.35
CA GLU A 99 -5.40 6.49 -1.64
C GLU A 99 -6.92 6.47 -1.83
N CYS A 100 -7.38 6.26 -3.05
CA CYS A 100 -8.82 6.25 -3.34
C CYS A 100 -9.55 5.12 -2.62
N PHE A 101 -8.93 3.95 -2.51
CA PHE A 101 -9.52 2.85 -1.75
C PHE A 101 -9.48 3.10 -0.26
N TRP A 102 -8.37 3.62 0.23
CA TRP A 102 -8.27 3.93 1.65
C TRP A 102 -9.33 4.95 2.07
N SER A 103 -9.59 5.93 1.22
CA SER A 103 -10.62 6.92 1.50
C SER A 103 -12.01 6.31 1.63
N GLU A 104 -12.29 5.24 0.88
CA GLU A 104 -13.55 4.50 0.98
C GLU A 104 -13.61 3.66 2.25
N ILE A 105 -12.49 3.00 2.62
CA ILE A 105 -12.43 2.16 3.79
C ILE A 105 -12.50 2.96 5.08
N ARG A 106 -11.81 4.07 5.09
CA ARG A 106 -11.60 4.85 6.31
C ARG A 106 -12.91 5.22 7.02
N ASP A 107 -13.92 5.56 6.24
CA ASP A 107 -15.21 5.96 6.79
C ASP A 107 -16.01 4.78 7.35
N SER A 108 -15.89 3.60 6.75
CA SER A 108 -16.56 2.40 7.22
C SER A 108 -15.88 1.80 8.44
N TYR A 109 -14.59 1.99 8.54
CA TYR A 109 -13.78 1.44 9.60
C TYR A 109 -14.26 1.81 11.01
N VAL A 110 -14.88 2.94 11.17
CA VAL A 110 -15.32 3.44 12.47
C VAL A 110 -16.64 2.81 12.92
N THR A 111 -17.47 2.38 12.01
CA THR A 111 -18.82 1.96 12.33
C THR A 111 -19.07 0.45 12.34
N GLU A 112 -18.59 -0.27 11.35
CA GLU A 112 -18.82 -1.69 11.23
C GLU A 112 -17.57 -2.42 10.79
N TYR A 113 -16.56 -2.20 11.52
CA TYR A 113 -15.20 -2.54 11.18
C TYR A 113 -14.97 -3.88 10.53
N GLU A 114 -15.31 -4.96 11.17
CA GLU A 114 -14.91 -6.27 10.66
C GLU A 114 -15.65 -6.76 9.43
N LYS A 115 -16.90 -6.45 9.32
CA LYS A 115 -17.71 -6.91 8.19
C LYS A 115 -17.38 -6.18 6.91
N GLU A 116 -17.20 -4.90 7.02
CA GLU A 116 -16.95 -4.08 5.85
C GLU A 116 -15.56 -4.26 5.29
N VAL A 117 -14.60 -4.53 6.17
CA VAL A 117 -13.23 -4.78 5.75
C VAL A 117 -13.12 -5.97 4.80
N CYS A 118 -13.81 -7.06 5.06
CA CYS A 118 -13.76 -8.23 4.18
C CYS A 118 -14.24 -7.90 2.77
N ASN A 119 -15.33 -7.16 2.65
CA ASN A 119 -15.87 -6.78 1.34
C ASN A 119 -14.93 -5.85 0.59
N ILE A 120 -14.32 -4.92 1.31
CA ILE A 120 -13.42 -3.96 0.71
C ILE A 120 -12.12 -4.63 0.24
N PHE A 121 -11.64 -5.62 0.97
CA PHE A 121 -10.48 -6.37 0.53
C PHE A 121 -10.75 -7.14 -0.77
N LEU A 122 -11.92 -7.75 -0.92
CA LEU A 122 -12.31 -8.40 -2.16
C LEU A 122 -12.38 -7.38 -3.31
N TYR A 123 -12.92 -6.21 -3.04
CA TYR A 123 -12.99 -5.14 -4.02
C TYR A 123 -11.60 -4.72 -4.50
N ARG A 124 -10.63 -4.59 -3.58
CA ARG A 124 -9.26 -4.26 -3.93
C ARG A 124 -8.63 -5.30 -4.84
N GLU A 125 -8.83 -6.57 -4.55
CA GLU A 125 -8.30 -7.64 -5.39
C GLU A 125 -8.86 -7.58 -6.81
N LEU A 126 -10.13 -7.28 -6.96
CA LEU A 126 -10.74 -7.18 -8.26
C LEU A 126 -10.17 -6.03 -9.10
N PHE A 127 -9.92 -4.88 -8.48
CA PHE A 127 -9.47 -3.72 -9.24
C PHE A 127 -7.97 -3.61 -9.40
N PHE A 128 -7.19 -4.02 -8.41
CA PHE A 128 -5.76 -3.82 -8.46
C PHE A 128 -4.95 -5.13 -8.39
N GLY A 129 -5.61 -6.26 -8.23
CA GLY A 129 -4.94 -7.56 -8.25
C GLY A 129 -3.87 -7.70 -7.18
N GLY A 130 -3.97 -6.98 -6.10
CA GLY A 130 -2.96 -7.03 -5.09
C GLY A 130 -3.24 -8.07 -4.04
N GLU A 131 -2.17 -8.62 -3.43
CA GLU A 131 -2.37 -9.52 -2.41
C GLU A 131 -2.51 -8.82 -1.15
N GLN A 132 -3.60 -8.84 -0.50
CA GLN A 132 -3.88 -8.04 0.67
C GLN A 132 -4.14 -8.92 1.88
N LYS A 133 -3.45 -10.02 1.97
CA LYS A 133 -3.63 -10.93 3.08
C LYS A 133 -2.70 -10.58 4.21
N CYS A 134 -3.11 -10.88 5.41
CA CYS A 134 -2.19 -10.83 6.54
C CYS A 134 -1.37 -12.09 6.51
N PHE A 135 -0.06 -11.93 6.37
CA PHE A 135 0.77 -13.10 6.35
C PHE A 135 1.03 -13.53 7.78
N ASN A 136 0.98 -14.72 8.02
CA ASN A 136 1.31 -15.18 9.16
C ASN A 136 0.72 -15.49 10.19
N LEU A 137 0.34 -15.20 10.49
CA LEU A 137 -0.08 -14.96 11.40
C LEU A 137 -0.40 -15.96 12.26
N SER A 138 -0.79 -16.30 12.45
CA SER A 138 -1.32 -16.99 13.30
C SER A 138 -0.95 -18.16 13.51
N VAL A 139 -0.33 -18.44 13.00
CA VAL A 139 0.04 -19.55 13.03
C VAL A 139 0.56 -19.82 14.23
N ARG A 140 0.59 -19.39 15.14
CA ARG A 140 1.05 -19.65 16.21
C ARG A 140 0.31 -20.48 16.97
#